data_ec6e1b69fcbaa9f4ca4f0571fd837f5f
#
_entry.id   ec6e1b69fcbaa9f4ca4f0571fd837f5f
#
_cell.length_a   1.000
_cell.length_b   1.000
_cell.length_c   1.000
_cell.angle_alpha   90.00
_cell.angle_beta   90.00
_cell.angle_gamma   90.00
#
_symmetry.space_group_name_H-M   'P 1'
#
loop_
_entity.id
_entity.type
_entity.pdbx_description
1 polymer ?
#
loop_
_entity_poly.entity_id
_entity_poly.type
_entity_poly.pdbx_seq_one_letter_code
_entity_poly.pdbx_strand_id
1 'polypeptide(L)'
;MKKLTTLLLAGVLALSCVACGGKETKDDPAKKSEGVMTYAEYDAAALESEVVIEAYVQAKQGWWEKEGQGVVTIYAQDKDGAYFIYEMPISKEENDKLTAGTKIKVTGYKAEWSGEVEIIDAKYEVLDGNYVAEATDVTSLLGTDDLIKKQNMFVAFKGMKVEASKDADGNEVAFLYKWNGSGAEGDDLYFNASVNGKTYTFTVESYLCGSDTDVYKAVKNLKIGDTIDMEGFLYWYDGVNPHITSVTVK
;
A
#
# COMPACT_ATOMS: atom_id res chain seq x y z
N MET A 1 16.77 80.48 34.63
CA MET A 1 17.34 79.19 34.22
C MET A 1 16.20 78.19 34.18
N LYS A 2 15.61 78.01 32.98
CA LYS A 2 14.50 77.05 32.77
C LYS A 2 15.01 75.98 31.79
N LYS A 3 15.06 74.74 32.23
CA LYS A 3 15.45 73.60 31.46
C LYS A 3 14.29 73.17 30.58
N LEU A 4 14.48 73.20 29.29
CA LEU A 4 13.53 72.67 28.27
C LEU A 4 13.81 71.18 28.09
N THR A 5 12.82 70.34 28.38
CA THR A 5 12.89 68.93 28.23
C THR A 5 12.16 68.60 26.91
N THR A 6 12.91 68.15 25.90
CA THR A 6 12.38 67.74 24.61
C THR A 6 11.89 66.28 24.71
N LEU A 7 10.60 66.07 24.48
CA LEU A 7 9.96 64.72 24.43
C LEU A 7 10.03 64.24 23.02
N LEU A 8 10.85 63.21 22.74
CA LEU A 8 10.89 62.48 21.49
C LEU A 8 9.74 61.46 21.47
N LEU A 9 8.80 61.68 20.56
CA LEU A 9 7.71 60.74 20.28
C LEU A 9 8.22 59.73 19.24
N ALA A 10 8.57 58.52 19.66
CA ALA A 10 8.90 57.44 18.75
C ALA A 10 7.60 56.76 18.28
N GLY A 11 7.23 57.01 17.01
CA GLY A 11 6.12 56.34 16.40
C GLY A 11 6.49 54.89 16.05
N VAL A 12 5.86 53.93 16.75
CA VAL A 12 5.93 52.49 16.37
C VAL A 12 4.89 52.24 15.27
N LEU A 13 5.38 52.07 14.05
CA LEU A 13 4.57 51.54 12.95
C LEU A 13 4.40 50.06 13.21
N ALA A 14 3.24 49.63 13.71
CA ALA A 14 2.84 48.23 13.73
C ALA A 14 2.45 47.79 12.32
N LEU A 15 3.36 47.11 11.64
CA LEU A 15 3.00 46.32 10.48
C LEU A 15 2.09 45.13 10.93
N SER A 16 0.79 45.28 10.74
CA SER A 16 -0.14 44.16 10.84
C SER A 16 0.09 43.22 9.65
N CYS A 17 0.91 42.18 9.83
CA CYS A 17 0.91 41.02 8.96
C CYS A 17 -0.46 40.36 9.10
N VAL A 18 -1.34 40.59 8.12
CA VAL A 18 -2.53 39.76 7.93
C VAL A 18 -2.01 38.41 7.48
N ALA A 19 -1.79 37.49 8.42
CA ALA A 19 -1.65 36.09 8.11
C ALA A 19 -3.00 35.61 7.56
N CYS A 20 -3.10 35.47 6.24
CA CYS A 20 -4.11 34.63 5.63
C CYS A 20 -3.88 33.21 6.12
N GLY A 21 -4.43 32.88 7.29
CA GLY A 21 -4.59 31.52 7.74
C GLY A 21 -5.63 30.85 6.85
N GLY A 22 -5.20 30.32 5.71
CA GLY A 22 -5.95 29.28 5.03
C GLY A 22 -6.11 28.17 6.06
N LYS A 23 -7.35 27.87 6.46
CA LYS A 23 -7.66 26.61 7.13
C LYS A 23 -7.22 25.53 6.13
N GLU A 24 -6.12 24.86 6.42
CA GLU A 24 -5.89 23.54 5.84
C GLU A 24 -7.11 22.70 6.25
N THR A 25 -8.06 22.55 5.37
CA THR A 25 -9.09 21.52 5.52
C THR A 25 -8.33 20.21 5.39
N LYS A 26 -8.09 19.52 6.53
CA LYS A 26 -7.57 18.15 6.48
C LYS A 26 -8.46 17.39 5.55
N ASP A 27 -7.85 16.81 4.52
CA ASP A 27 -8.57 15.92 3.61
C ASP A 27 -9.19 14.79 4.44
N ASP A 28 -10.44 14.47 4.16
CA ASP A 28 -11.15 13.36 4.82
C ASP A 28 -11.18 12.18 3.85
N PRO A 29 -10.40 11.12 4.09
CA PRO A 29 -10.30 9.98 3.19
C PRO A 29 -11.60 9.18 3.05
N ALA A 30 -12.60 9.41 3.89
CA ALA A 30 -13.93 8.83 3.74
C ALA A 30 -14.84 9.65 2.79
N LYS A 31 -14.49 10.92 2.52
CA LYS A 31 -15.31 11.80 1.69
C LYS A 31 -15.01 11.61 0.21
N LYS A 32 -16.04 11.35 -0.58
CA LYS A 32 -15.97 11.21 -2.04
C LYS A 32 -16.50 12.45 -2.75
N SER A 33 -15.96 12.75 -3.93
CA SER A 33 -16.50 13.76 -4.83
C SER A 33 -17.80 13.27 -5.48
N GLU A 34 -18.55 14.20 -6.06
CA GLU A 34 -19.77 13.86 -6.81
C GLU A 34 -19.44 12.92 -7.98
N GLY A 35 -20.25 11.87 -8.16
CA GLY A 35 -20.08 10.86 -9.21
C GLY A 35 -18.98 9.84 -8.96
N VAL A 36 -18.38 9.84 -7.76
CA VAL A 36 -17.40 8.84 -7.33
C VAL A 36 -18.07 7.81 -6.43
N MET A 37 -17.79 6.54 -6.67
CA MET A 37 -18.33 5.42 -5.88
C MET A 37 -17.74 5.42 -4.46
N THR A 38 -18.58 5.12 -3.48
CA THR A 38 -18.12 4.63 -2.17
C THR A 38 -17.50 3.25 -2.32
N TYR A 39 -16.72 2.80 -1.34
CA TYR A 39 -16.17 1.43 -1.38
C TYR A 39 -17.28 0.37 -1.47
N ALA A 40 -18.38 0.56 -0.73
CA ALA A 40 -19.52 -0.36 -0.78
C ALA A 40 -20.19 -0.43 -2.16
N GLU A 41 -20.28 0.69 -2.90
CA GLU A 41 -20.80 0.71 -4.27
C GLU A 41 -19.81 0.04 -5.24
N TYR A 42 -18.50 0.27 -5.08
CA TYR A 42 -17.47 -0.43 -5.84
C TYR A 42 -17.49 -1.94 -5.57
N ASP A 43 -17.57 -2.36 -4.31
CA ASP A 43 -17.62 -3.77 -3.93
C ASP A 43 -18.84 -4.48 -4.54
N ALA A 44 -19.99 -3.82 -4.53
CA ALA A 44 -21.23 -4.32 -5.11
C ALA A 44 -21.32 -4.23 -6.65
N ALA A 45 -20.41 -3.47 -7.29
CA ALA A 45 -20.40 -3.32 -8.75
C ALA A 45 -20.10 -4.66 -9.45
N ALA A 46 -20.78 -4.92 -10.57
CA ALA A 46 -20.55 -6.14 -11.34
C ALA A 46 -19.16 -6.14 -11.96
N LEU A 47 -18.59 -7.33 -12.15
CA LEU A 47 -17.40 -7.48 -12.99
C LEU A 47 -17.68 -6.94 -14.40
N GLU A 48 -16.64 -6.45 -15.07
CA GLU A 48 -16.68 -5.82 -16.40
C GLU A 48 -17.45 -4.47 -16.45
N SER A 49 -17.97 -3.97 -15.30
CA SER A 49 -18.58 -2.63 -15.26
C SER A 49 -17.54 -1.53 -15.09
N GLU A 50 -17.82 -0.36 -15.67
CA GLU A 50 -17.04 0.85 -15.43
C GLU A 50 -17.19 1.28 -13.97
N VAL A 51 -16.09 1.63 -13.34
CA VAL A 51 -16.03 2.13 -11.96
C VAL A 51 -15.26 3.44 -11.90
N VAL A 52 -15.69 4.31 -10.99
CA VAL A 52 -15.01 5.57 -10.70
C VAL A 52 -14.76 5.64 -9.21
N ILE A 53 -13.50 5.65 -8.80
CA ILE A 53 -13.12 5.68 -7.39
C ILE A 53 -12.20 6.86 -7.07
N GLU A 54 -12.14 7.27 -5.82
CA GLU A 54 -11.10 8.11 -5.26
C GLU A 54 -10.42 7.34 -4.13
N ALA A 55 -9.10 7.27 -4.20
CA ALA A 55 -8.29 6.60 -3.19
C ALA A 55 -6.91 7.26 -3.08
N TYR A 56 -6.09 6.75 -2.19
CA TYR A 56 -4.74 7.26 -1.95
C TYR A 56 -3.74 6.15 -2.24
N VAL A 57 -2.73 6.46 -3.03
CA VAL A 57 -1.62 5.55 -3.30
C VAL A 57 -1.00 5.11 -1.97
N GLN A 58 -0.87 3.81 -1.74
CA GLN A 58 -0.18 3.27 -0.57
C GLN A 58 1.17 2.69 -0.96
N ALA A 59 1.20 1.95 -2.06
CA ALA A 59 2.42 1.42 -2.66
C ALA A 59 2.21 1.22 -4.16
N LYS A 60 3.30 1.04 -4.87
CA LYS A 60 3.27 0.72 -6.30
C LYS A 60 4.41 -0.22 -6.64
N GLN A 61 4.15 -1.09 -7.59
CA GLN A 61 5.18 -1.92 -8.22
C GLN A 61 6.13 -1.09 -9.09
N GLY A 62 7.21 -1.66 -9.54
CA GLY A 62 8.14 -1.02 -10.46
C GLY A 62 7.44 -0.57 -11.75
N TRP A 63 7.76 0.64 -12.22
CA TRP A 63 7.34 1.10 -13.53
C TRP A 63 8.03 0.29 -14.63
N TRP A 64 7.30 -0.08 -15.68
CA TRP A 64 7.85 -0.78 -16.84
C TRP A 64 7.11 -0.43 -18.13
N GLU A 65 7.68 -0.79 -19.28
CA GLU A 65 7.06 -0.58 -20.57
C GLU A 65 6.39 -1.87 -21.07
N LYS A 66 5.08 -1.78 -21.31
CA LYS A 66 4.28 -2.81 -21.95
C LYS A 66 3.92 -2.35 -23.35
N GLU A 67 4.45 -3.01 -24.38
CA GLU A 67 4.17 -2.70 -25.80
C GLU A 67 4.39 -1.22 -26.18
N GLY A 68 5.40 -0.59 -25.56
CA GLY A 68 5.74 0.81 -25.79
C GLY A 68 4.92 1.82 -24.97
N GLN A 69 4.03 1.34 -24.09
CA GLN A 69 3.28 2.12 -23.11
C GLN A 69 3.86 1.91 -21.72
N GLY A 70 4.24 2.98 -21.04
CA GLY A 70 4.63 2.91 -19.63
C GLY A 70 3.43 2.57 -18.76
N VAL A 71 3.59 1.65 -17.81
CA VAL A 71 2.55 1.21 -16.88
C VAL A 71 3.08 1.05 -15.46
N VAL A 72 2.16 1.12 -14.50
CA VAL A 72 2.43 0.85 -13.09
C VAL A 72 1.22 0.15 -12.44
N THR A 73 1.48 -0.81 -11.56
CA THR A 73 0.46 -1.41 -10.71
C THR A 73 0.49 -0.75 -9.33
N ILE A 74 -0.68 -0.43 -8.79
CA ILE A 74 -0.83 0.40 -7.59
C ILE A 74 -1.72 -0.29 -6.56
N TYR A 75 -1.26 -0.35 -5.31
CA TYR A 75 -2.10 -0.54 -4.14
C TYR A 75 -2.60 0.82 -3.68
N ALA A 76 -3.90 1.06 -3.77
CA ALA A 76 -4.55 2.27 -3.33
C ALA A 76 -5.57 1.95 -2.23
N GLN A 77 -5.72 2.85 -1.27
CA GLN A 77 -6.65 2.65 -0.15
C GLN A 77 -7.26 3.98 0.26
N ASP A 78 -8.51 3.94 0.67
CA ASP A 78 -9.18 5.00 1.42
C ASP A 78 -9.46 4.53 2.86
N LYS A 79 -10.35 5.19 3.57
CA LYS A 79 -10.70 4.82 4.94
C LYS A 79 -11.59 3.57 5.01
N ASP A 80 -12.36 3.30 3.97
CA ASP A 80 -13.43 2.31 3.97
C ASP A 80 -13.00 1.00 3.27
N GLY A 81 -12.02 1.07 2.35
CA GLY A 81 -11.53 -0.09 1.63
C GLY A 81 -10.31 0.18 0.76
N ALA A 82 -9.92 -0.81 -0.01
CA ALA A 82 -8.72 -0.76 -0.83
C ALA A 82 -8.97 -1.30 -2.24
N TYR A 83 -8.08 -0.90 -3.14
CA TYR A 83 -8.19 -1.12 -4.58
C TYR A 83 -6.84 -1.54 -5.14
N PHE A 84 -6.83 -2.55 -5.99
CA PHE A 84 -5.67 -2.94 -6.79
C PHE A 84 -5.86 -2.42 -8.21
N ILE A 85 -5.01 -1.51 -8.65
CA ILE A 85 -5.11 -0.88 -9.98
C ILE A 85 -4.01 -1.48 -10.82
N TYR A 86 -4.40 -2.39 -11.71
CA TYR A 86 -3.47 -3.19 -12.48
C TYR A 86 -3.01 -2.47 -13.75
N GLU A 87 -1.69 -2.41 -13.96
CA GLU A 87 -1.03 -1.90 -15.16
C GLU A 87 -1.61 -0.57 -15.68
N MET A 88 -1.84 0.37 -14.76
CA MET A 88 -2.35 1.69 -15.11
C MET A 88 -1.35 2.45 -16.01
N PRO A 89 -1.77 2.94 -17.19
CA PRO A 89 -0.92 3.71 -18.08
C PRO A 89 -0.41 5.00 -17.44
N ILE A 90 0.90 5.20 -17.45
CA ILE A 90 1.55 6.36 -16.83
C ILE A 90 2.94 6.59 -17.44
N SER A 91 3.34 7.84 -17.66
CA SER A 91 4.71 8.15 -18.02
C SER A 91 5.68 7.92 -16.85
N LYS A 92 6.96 7.68 -17.15
CA LYS A 92 7.98 7.53 -16.09
C LYS A 92 8.06 8.77 -15.20
N GLU A 93 7.96 9.96 -15.78
CA GLU A 93 8.03 11.23 -15.04
C GLU A 93 6.83 11.40 -14.07
N GLU A 94 5.63 11.06 -14.50
CA GLU A 94 4.42 11.11 -13.65
C GLU A 94 4.47 10.04 -12.57
N ASN A 95 4.92 8.82 -12.92
CA ASN A 95 5.12 7.76 -11.95
C ASN A 95 6.07 8.17 -10.82
N ASP A 96 7.16 8.86 -11.14
CA ASP A 96 8.13 9.31 -10.12
C ASP A 96 7.53 10.34 -9.14
N LYS A 97 6.52 11.10 -9.58
CA LYS A 97 5.77 12.06 -8.74
C LYS A 97 4.65 11.40 -7.92
N LEU A 98 4.18 10.24 -8.33
CA LEU A 98 3.09 9.53 -7.68
C LEU A 98 3.62 8.75 -6.47
N THR A 99 3.63 9.39 -5.31
CA THR A 99 4.18 8.86 -4.06
C THR A 99 3.09 8.36 -3.11
N ALA A 100 3.46 7.60 -2.09
CA ALA A 100 2.53 7.17 -1.04
C ALA A 100 1.80 8.38 -0.42
N GLY A 101 0.51 8.23 -0.19
CA GLY A 101 -0.38 9.28 0.30
C GLY A 101 -1.00 10.15 -0.79
N THR A 102 -0.51 10.12 -2.04
CA THR A 102 -1.09 10.92 -3.14
C THR A 102 -2.52 10.49 -3.40
N LYS A 103 -3.45 11.46 -3.38
CA LYS A 103 -4.87 11.24 -3.76
C LYS A 103 -5.01 11.14 -5.26
N ILE A 104 -5.69 10.11 -5.71
CA ILE A 104 -6.01 9.88 -7.12
C ILE A 104 -7.49 9.59 -7.30
N LYS A 105 -8.05 10.08 -8.41
CA LYS A 105 -9.33 9.62 -8.95
C LYS A 105 -9.04 8.70 -10.11
N VAL A 106 -9.64 7.52 -10.10
CA VAL A 106 -9.41 6.49 -11.11
C VAL A 106 -10.73 6.12 -11.76
N THR A 107 -10.73 6.05 -13.08
CA THR A 107 -11.81 5.50 -13.89
C THR A 107 -11.26 4.29 -14.64
N GLY A 108 -11.92 3.15 -14.56
CA GLY A 108 -11.51 1.91 -15.23
C GLY A 108 -12.62 0.87 -15.16
N TYR A 109 -12.27 -0.39 -15.37
CA TYR A 109 -13.22 -1.49 -15.33
C TYR A 109 -12.88 -2.44 -14.20
N LYS A 110 -13.90 -2.84 -13.41
CA LYS A 110 -13.74 -3.86 -12.37
C LYS A 110 -13.51 -5.22 -13.03
N ALA A 111 -12.43 -5.89 -12.68
CA ALA A 111 -12.08 -7.20 -13.17
C ALA A 111 -11.73 -8.14 -12.01
N GLU A 112 -11.60 -9.43 -12.31
CA GLU A 112 -11.11 -10.44 -11.39
C GLU A 112 -10.08 -11.32 -12.10
N TRP A 113 -8.96 -11.54 -11.44
CA TRP A 113 -7.91 -12.45 -11.88
C TRP A 113 -7.55 -13.42 -10.74
N SER A 114 -7.86 -14.71 -10.89
CA SER A 114 -7.56 -15.76 -9.88
C SER A 114 -8.01 -15.40 -8.45
N GLY A 115 -9.17 -14.71 -8.33
CA GLY A 115 -9.73 -14.25 -7.06
C GLY A 115 -9.25 -12.87 -6.60
N GLU A 116 -8.29 -12.26 -7.29
CA GLU A 116 -7.92 -10.86 -7.07
C GLU A 116 -8.89 -9.93 -7.79
N VAL A 117 -9.54 -9.05 -7.04
CA VAL A 117 -10.41 -8.01 -7.61
C VAL A 117 -9.59 -6.78 -7.92
N GLU A 118 -9.55 -6.41 -9.19
CA GLU A 118 -8.70 -5.36 -9.72
C GLU A 118 -9.45 -4.34 -10.58
N ILE A 119 -8.84 -3.19 -10.81
CA ILE A 119 -9.29 -2.20 -11.79
C ILE A 119 -8.31 -2.22 -12.95
N ILE A 120 -8.83 -2.54 -14.15
CA ILE A 120 -8.08 -2.59 -15.40
C ILE A 120 -8.44 -1.44 -16.34
N ASP A 121 -7.64 -1.22 -17.39
CA ASP A 121 -7.82 -0.15 -18.38
C ASP A 121 -7.99 1.23 -17.73
N ALA A 122 -7.27 1.44 -16.64
CA ALA A 122 -7.42 2.57 -15.76
C ALA A 122 -6.90 3.88 -16.37
N LYS A 123 -7.65 4.97 -16.12
CA LYS A 123 -7.22 6.36 -16.30
C LYS A 123 -7.25 7.02 -14.94
N TYR A 124 -6.36 7.97 -14.70
CA TYR A 124 -6.28 8.63 -13.40
C TYR A 124 -6.14 10.15 -13.51
N GLU A 125 -6.52 10.81 -12.44
CA GLU A 125 -6.27 12.23 -12.17
C GLU A 125 -5.67 12.35 -10.77
N VAL A 126 -4.65 13.20 -10.61
CA VAL A 126 -4.13 13.53 -9.27
C VAL A 126 -4.98 14.63 -8.68
N LEU A 127 -5.40 14.44 -7.44
CA LEU A 127 -6.22 15.38 -6.69
C LEU A 127 -5.46 15.92 -5.48
N ASP A 128 -5.93 17.06 -4.96
CA ASP A 128 -5.46 17.57 -3.67
C ASP A 128 -5.91 16.64 -2.54
N GLY A 129 -4.98 16.28 -1.67
CA GLY A 129 -5.22 15.44 -0.52
C GLY A 129 -4.05 14.52 -0.21
N ASN A 130 -4.00 14.04 1.03
CA ASN A 130 -2.96 13.11 1.45
C ASN A 130 -3.48 12.19 2.57
N TYR A 131 -3.31 10.88 2.38
CA TYR A 131 -3.62 9.87 3.38
C TYR A 131 -2.74 8.64 3.21
N VAL A 132 -2.08 8.24 4.29
CA VAL A 132 -1.37 6.96 4.38
C VAL A 132 -2.10 6.11 5.41
N ALA A 133 -2.51 4.92 5.02
CA ALA A 133 -3.23 4.00 5.87
C ALA A 133 -2.31 3.42 6.95
N GLU A 134 -2.85 3.20 8.14
CA GLU A 134 -2.22 2.36 9.15
C GLU A 134 -2.58 0.89 8.91
N ALA A 135 -1.63 -0.01 9.16
CA ALA A 135 -1.86 -1.44 8.96
C ALA A 135 -2.92 -1.97 9.92
N THR A 136 -3.97 -2.57 9.38
CA THR A 136 -5.02 -3.22 10.17
C THR A 136 -4.59 -4.62 10.58
N ASP A 137 -4.58 -4.95 11.88
CA ASP A 137 -4.27 -6.28 12.37
C ASP A 137 -5.37 -7.28 11.96
N VAL A 138 -5.01 -8.21 11.08
CA VAL A 138 -5.90 -9.28 10.58
C VAL A 138 -5.47 -10.68 11.01
N THR A 139 -4.56 -10.79 11.96
CA THR A 139 -4.02 -12.07 12.44
C THR A 139 -5.13 -13.05 12.84
N SER A 140 -6.15 -12.56 13.53
CA SER A 140 -7.28 -13.38 13.98
C SER A 140 -8.24 -13.80 12.85
N LEU A 141 -8.17 -13.16 11.69
CA LEU A 141 -9.00 -13.47 10.53
C LEU A 141 -8.38 -14.55 9.63
N LEU A 142 -7.09 -14.89 9.83
CA LEU A 142 -6.41 -15.92 9.05
C LEU A 142 -7.17 -17.26 9.12
N GLY A 143 -7.52 -17.77 7.94
CA GLY A 143 -8.27 -19.03 7.79
C GLY A 143 -9.76 -18.91 8.05
N THR A 144 -10.32 -17.70 8.07
CA THR A 144 -11.76 -17.42 8.10
C THR A 144 -12.23 -16.79 6.79
N ASP A 145 -13.54 -16.93 6.49
CA ASP A 145 -14.14 -16.32 5.29
C ASP A 145 -14.20 -14.77 5.38
N ASP A 146 -14.05 -14.21 6.57
CA ASP A 146 -14.08 -12.76 6.76
C ASP A 146 -12.79 -12.05 6.27
N LEU A 147 -11.72 -12.79 6.06
CA LEU A 147 -10.45 -12.22 5.61
C LEU A 147 -10.57 -11.57 4.22
N ILE A 148 -11.37 -12.14 3.31
CA ILE A 148 -11.58 -11.59 1.96
C ILE A 148 -12.15 -10.16 1.99
N LYS A 149 -12.89 -9.78 3.02
CA LYS A 149 -13.40 -8.42 3.20
C LYS A 149 -12.31 -7.36 3.42
N LYS A 150 -11.07 -7.82 3.57
CA LYS A 150 -9.87 -6.98 3.72
C LYS A 150 -8.95 -7.04 2.50
N GLN A 151 -9.43 -7.61 1.39
CA GLN A 151 -8.65 -7.72 0.16
C GLN A 151 -8.08 -6.36 -0.24
N ASN A 152 -6.84 -6.34 -0.69
CA ASN A 152 -6.05 -5.19 -1.09
C ASN A 152 -5.67 -4.18 0.03
N MET A 153 -6.25 -4.32 1.23
CA MET A 153 -5.92 -3.41 2.34
C MET A 153 -4.48 -3.61 2.84
N PHE A 154 -3.91 -2.51 3.34
CA PHE A 154 -2.69 -2.57 4.12
C PHE A 154 -2.99 -3.18 5.49
N VAL A 155 -2.36 -4.31 5.77
CA VAL A 155 -2.69 -5.17 6.92
C VAL A 155 -1.43 -5.56 7.71
N ALA A 156 -1.65 -5.97 8.97
CA ALA A 156 -0.61 -6.51 9.83
C ALA A 156 -0.94 -7.96 10.24
N PHE A 157 0.11 -8.77 10.38
CA PHE A 157 0.08 -10.12 10.96
C PHE A 157 1.07 -10.14 12.13
N LYS A 158 0.58 -10.44 13.34
CA LYS A 158 1.37 -10.31 14.57
C LYS A 158 1.64 -11.64 15.27
N GLY A 159 2.84 -11.76 15.82
CA GLY A 159 3.25 -12.92 16.59
C GLY A 159 3.27 -14.21 15.78
N MET A 160 3.54 -14.14 14.50
CA MET A 160 3.63 -15.29 13.61
C MET A 160 4.94 -16.02 13.84
N LYS A 161 4.91 -17.35 13.86
CA LYS A 161 6.13 -18.17 14.00
C LYS A 161 6.59 -18.67 12.65
N VAL A 162 7.85 -18.41 12.27
CA VAL A 162 8.42 -18.88 11.01
C VAL A 162 8.50 -20.41 11.01
N GLU A 163 7.93 -21.03 9.99
CA GLU A 163 7.92 -22.47 9.78
C GLU A 163 8.80 -22.85 8.58
N ALA A 164 9.25 -24.12 8.58
CA ALA A 164 10.09 -24.63 7.50
C ALA A 164 9.35 -24.68 6.16
N SER A 165 10.05 -24.26 5.11
CA SER A 165 9.75 -24.61 3.71
C SER A 165 10.74 -25.69 3.25
N LYS A 166 10.47 -26.37 2.14
CA LYS A 166 11.41 -27.29 1.51
C LYS A 166 11.91 -26.71 0.20
N ASP A 167 13.23 -26.61 0.07
CA ASP A 167 13.88 -26.23 -1.19
C ASP A 167 13.79 -27.35 -2.25
N ALA A 168 14.33 -27.10 -3.44
CA ALA A 168 14.31 -28.05 -4.55
C ALA A 168 15.08 -29.35 -4.25
N ASP A 169 16.03 -29.31 -3.31
CA ASP A 169 16.83 -30.46 -2.86
C ASP A 169 16.18 -31.18 -1.67
N GLY A 170 15.07 -30.66 -1.14
CA GLY A 170 14.32 -31.22 -0.01
C GLY A 170 14.84 -30.77 1.37
N ASN A 171 15.78 -29.81 1.44
CA ASN A 171 16.28 -29.29 2.69
C ASN A 171 15.24 -28.34 3.33
N GLU A 172 15.23 -28.29 4.66
CA GLU A 172 14.42 -27.32 5.41
C GLU A 172 15.10 -25.95 5.40
N VAL A 173 14.35 -24.95 4.92
CA VAL A 173 14.78 -23.55 4.81
C VAL A 173 13.71 -22.61 5.33
N ALA A 174 14.09 -21.40 5.76
CA ALA A 174 13.14 -20.42 6.28
C ALA A 174 12.37 -19.69 5.17
N PHE A 175 12.89 -19.66 3.96
CA PHE A 175 12.26 -19.03 2.79
C PHE A 175 12.69 -19.73 1.49
N LEU A 176 11.98 -19.48 0.42
CA LEU A 176 12.29 -19.95 -0.94
C LEU A 176 12.42 -18.73 -1.89
N TYR A 177 13.33 -18.84 -2.87
CA TYR A 177 13.23 -18.06 -4.10
C TYR A 177 12.24 -18.75 -5.03
N LYS A 178 11.22 -18.04 -5.49
CA LYS A 178 10.03 -18.58 -6.16
C LYS A 178 9.25 -19.58 -5.29
N TRP A 179 8.00 -19.76 -5.62
CA TRP A 179 7.07 -20.63 -4.89
C TRP A 179 7.51 -22.10 -4.76
N ASN A 180 8.34 -22.58 -5.69
CA ASN A 180 8.83 -23.97 -5.73
C ASN A 180 10.32 -24.13 -5.38
N GLY A 181 10.98 -23.07 -4.96
CA GLY A 181 12.39 -23.08 -4.59
C GLY A 181 13.38 -23.15 -5.77
N SER A 182 12.92 -23.00 -7.02
CA SER A 182 13.77 -23.05 -8.22
C SER A 182 14.38 -21.70 -8.61
N GLY A 183 14.07 -20.63 -7.86
CA GLY A 183 14.51 -19.27 -8.16
C GLY A 183 15.90 -18.93 -7.66
N ALA A 184 16.25 -17.64 -7.83
CA ALA A 184 17.51 -17.06 -7.42
C ALA A 184 17.29 -15.67 -6.82
N GLU A 185 18.34 -15.03 -6.33
CA GLU A 185 18.27 -13.65 -5.82
C GLU A 185 17.71 -12.69 -6.88
N GLY A 186 16.73 -11.88 -6.46
CA GLY A 186 15.96 -11.00 -7.33
C GLY A 186 14.57 -11.55 -7.71
N ASP A 187 14.34 -12.85 -7.54
CA ASP A 187 12.99 -13.42 -7.64
C ASP A 187 12.19 -13.16 -6.36
N ASP A 188 10.87 -13.43 -6.42
CA ASP A 188 10.00 -13.36 -5.25
C ASP A 188 10.49 -14.28 -4.14
N LEU A 189 10.30 -13.84 -2.89
CA LEU A 189 10.54 -14.69 -1.72
C LEU A 189 9.21 -15.22 -1.19
N TYR A 190 9.19 -16.53 -0.93
CA TYR A 190 8.07 -17.22 -0.29
C TYR A 190 8.52 -17.77 1.05
N PHE A 191 7.76 -17.55 2.10
CA PHE A 191 8.07 -18.09 3.41
C PHE A 191 6.79 -18.46 4.16
N ASN A 192 6.92 -19.45 5.03
CA ASN A 192 5.81 -19.95 5.82
C ASN A 192 5.86 -19.40 7.24
N ALA A 193 4.72 -19.00 7.76
CA ALA A 193 4.58 -18.66 9.17
C ALA A 193 3.26 -19.16 9.74
N SER A 194 3.26 -19.54 11.01
CA SER A 194 2.11 -20.14 11.69
C SER A 194 1.58 -19.27 12.82
N VAL A 195 0.30 -19.40 13.05
CA VAL A 195 -0.40 -18.90 14.24
C VAL A 195 -1.52 -19.86 14.61
N ASN A 196 -1.75 -20.08 15.89
CA ASN A 196 -2.79 -20.99 16.40
C ASN A 196 -2.72 -22.41 15.78
N GLY A 197 -1.51 -22.89 15.49
CA GLY A 197 -1.28 -24.24 14.94
C GLY A 197 -1.62 -24.40 13.47
N LYS A 198 -1.89 -23.30 12.74
CA LYS A 198 -2.08 -23.30 11.28
C LYS A 198 -0.96 -22.53 10.62
N THR A 199 -0.44 -23.07 9.51
CA THR A 199 0.61 -22.47 8.70
C THR A 199 0.01 -21.80 7.47
N TYR A 200 0.56 -20.62 7.13
CA TYR A 200 0.18 -19.80 5.98
C TYR A 200 1.44 -19.40 5.23
N THR A 201 1.31 -19.20 3.93
CA THR A 201 2.41 -18.72 3.08
C THR A 201 2.28 -17.23 2.84
N PHE A 202 3.41 -16.55 2.87
CA PHE A 202 3.56 -15.11 2.65
C PHE A 202 4.57 -14.87 1.55
N THR A 203 4.40 -13.78 0.80
CA THR A 203 5.24 -13.46 -0.34
C THR A 203 5.88 -12.07 -0.18
N VAL A 204 7.17 -11.95 -0.44
CA VAL A 204 7.79 -10.66 -0.79
C VAL A 204 7.87 -10.63 -2.31
N GLU A 205 6.95 -9.92 -2.92
CA GLU A 205 6.80 -9.82 -4.36
C GLU A 205 7.87 -8.86 -4.91
N SER A 206 8.69 -9.34 -5.82
CA SER A 206 9.91 -8.66 -6.27
C SER A 206 9.66 -7.36 -7.06
N TYR A 207 8.50 -7.25 -7.73
CA TYR A 207 8.12 -6.01 -8.42
C TYR A 207 7.68 -4.91 -7.45
N LEU A 208 7.19 -5.27 -6.25
CA LEU A 208 6.83 -4.35 -5.17
C LEU A 208 8.03 -4.05 -4.27
N CYS A 209 8.77 -5.10 -3.89
CA CYS A 209 9.88 -5.06 -2.94
C CYS A 209 11.10 -5.81 -3.50
N GLY A 210 11.88 -5.13 -4.33
CA GLY A 210 13.07 -5.70 -4.95
C GLY A 210 14.17 -6.10 -3.95
N SER A 211 15.20 -6.78 -4.42
CA SER A 211 16.28 -7.37 -3.60
C SER A 211 17.09 -6.35 -2.77
N ASP A 212 17.01 -5.08 -3.09
CA ASP A 212 17.66 -3.99 -2.38
C ASP A 212 16.83 -3.46 -1.19
N THR A 213 15.56 -3.84 -1.06
CA THR A 213 14.67 -3.40 0.02
C THR A 213 15.00 -4.06 1.38
N ASP A 214 14.60 -3.37 2.45
CA ASP A 214 14.85 -3.86 3.81
C ASP A 214 14.03 -5.13 4.12
N VAL A 215 12.78 -5.24 3.62
CA VAL A 215 11.95 -6.42 3.81
C VAL A 215 12.55 -7.65 3.12
N TYR A 216 13.05 -7.49 1.89
CA TYR A 216 13.69 -8.59 1.15
C TYR A 216 14.90 -9.12 1.93
N LYS A 217 15.76 -8.22 2.43
CA LYS A 217 16.91 -8.56 3.27
C LYS A 217 16.49 -9.17 4.60
N ALA A 218 15.43 -8.66 5.22
CA ALA A 218 14.91 -9.19 6.49
C ALA A 218 14.45 -10.65 6.34
N VAL A 219 13.68 -10.96 5.29
CA VAL A 219 13.20 -12.33 5.04
C VAL A 219 14.35 -13.28 4.73
N LYS A 220 15.38 -12.87 4.02
CA LYS A 220 16.60 -13.67 3.78
C LYS A 220 17.36 -14.01 5.07
N ASN A 221 17.18 -13.22 6.13
CA ASN A 221 17.83 -13.44 7.41
C ASN A 221 16.97 -14.20 8.43
N LEU A 222 15.74 -14.55 8.10
CA LEU A 222 14.83 -15.32 8.97
C LEU A 222 15.40 -16.70 9.28
N LYS A 223 15.09 -17.18 10.48
CA LYS A 223 15.37 -18.53 10.92
C LYS A 223 14.07 -19.25 11.25
N ILE A 224 14.02 -20.53 10.97
CA ILE A 224 12.91 -21.39 11.40
C ILE A 224 12.76 -21.27 12.92
N GLY A 225 11.56 -20.98 13.37
CA GLY A 225 11.22 -20.77 14.78
C GLY A 225 11.26 -19.32 15.25
N ASP A 226 11.74 -18.37 14.45
CA ASP A 226 11.64 -16.93 14.78
C ASP A 226 10.17 -16.54 14.97
N THR A 227 9.93 -15.63 15.90
CA THR A 227 8.62 -14.98 16.04
C THR A 227 8.69 -13.62 15.37
N ILE A 228 7.76 -13.33 14.47
CA ILE A 228 7.76 -12.14 13.64
C ILE A 228 6.44 -11.40 13.68
N ASP A 229 6.50 -10.08 13.51
CA ASP A 229 5.38 -9.25 13.06
C ASP A 229 5.65 -8.84 11.61
N MET A 230 4.59 -8.77 10.82
CA MET A 230 4.66 -8.43 9.40
C MET A 230 3.59 -7.41 9.04
N GLU A 231 3.88 -6.57 8.04
CA GLU A 231 2.91 -5.71 7.40
C GLU A 231 3.01 -5.85 5.88
N GLY A 232 1.90 -5.65 5.18
CA GLY A 232 1.85 -5.73 3.73
C GLY A 232 0.44 -5.57 3.19
N PHE A 233 0.25 -5.89 1.92
CA PHE A 233 -1.04 -5.80 1.24
C PHE A 233 -1.68 -7.17 1.13
N LEU A 234 -2.98 -7.26 1.41
CA LEU A 234 -3.72 -8.52 1.38
C LEU A 234 -4.13 -8.86 -0.06
N TYR A 235 -3.15 -9.27 -0.85
CA TYR A 235 -3.35 -9.73 -2.23
C TYR A 235 -3.94 -11.15 -2.29
N TRP A 236 -4.57 -11.48 -3.40
CA TRP A 236 -5.19 -12.78 -3.65
C TRP A 236 -4.66 -13.42 -4.93
N TYR A 237 -4.37 -14.72 -4.90
CA TYR A 237 -4.05 -15.51 -6.09
C TYR A 237 -4.39 -16.96 -5.82
N ASP A 238 -5.52 -17.42 -6.35
CA ASP A 238 -6.10 -18.74 -6.05
C ASP A 238 -6.24 -19.01 -4.54
N GLY A 239 -6.39 -17.93 -3.75
CA GLY A 239 -6.43 -17.91 -2.31
C GLY A 239 -5.65 -16.73 -1.72
N VAL A 240 -5.55 -16.68 -0.42
CA VAL A 240 -4.79 -15.66 0.32
C VAL A 240 -3.31 -15.72 -0.05
N ASN A 241 -2.77 -14.62 -0.57
CA ASN A 241 -1.36 -14.48 -0.95
C ASN A 241 -0.83 -13.08 -0.56
N PRO A 242 -0.64 -12.77 0.73
CA PRO A 242 -0.27 -11.43 1.16
C PRO A 242 1.11 -11.03 0.65
N HIS A 243 1.21 -9.84 0.05
CA HIS A 243 2.46 -9.22 -0.39
C HIS A 243 3.06 -8.41 0.75
N ILE A 244 4.08 -8.95 1.40
CA ILE A 244 4.70 -8.38 2.61
C ILE A 244 5.70 -7.30 2.25
N THR A 245 5.58 -6.16 2.93
CA THR A 245 6.44 -4.98 2.74
C THR A 245 7.31 -4.66 3.96
N SER A 246 7.04 -5.31 5.09
CA SER A 246 7.82 -5.13 6.33
C SER A 246 7.80 -6.40 7.17
N VAL A 247 8.95 -6.76 7.77
CA VAL A 247 9.10 -7.87 8.71
C VAL A 247 9.98 -7.43 9.88
N THR A 248 9.52 -7.70 11.09
CA THR A 248 10.26 -7.44 12.34
C THR A 248 10.34 -8.71 13.16
N VAL A 249 11.55 -9.15 13.48
CA VAL A 249 11.80 -10.28 14.41
C VAL A 249 11.69 -9.77 15.85
N LYS A 250 10.98 -10.51 16.70
CA LYS A 250 10.73 -10.21 18.13
C LYS A 250 11.85 -10.68 19.03
#